data_65bcaee512ef4f3ea0986c5dbb69fdb2
#
_entry.id   65bcaee512ef4f3ea0986c5dbb69fdb2
#
_cell.length_a   1.000
_cell.length_b   1.000
_cell.length_c   1.000
_cell.angle_alpha   90.00
_cell.angle_beta   90.00
_cell.angle_gamma   90.00
#
_symmetry.space_group_name_H-M   'P 1'
#
loop_
_entity.id
_entity.type
_entity.pdbx_description
1 polymer ?
#
loop_
_entity_poly.entity_id
_entity_poly.type
_entity_poly.pdbx_seq_one_letter_code
_entity_poly.pdbx_strand_id
1 'polypeptide(L)'
;ISMFGANWIPADAIPSRITPDTVRDLLESARAVNMNMLRIWGGGQYEPDYFYEMCDELGILIWHDFMFACMSYPSDRAFLADVRTEITQQVRRLSHHASIALWCGDNEVIGSLHWYPETKAAPERYVANYDRLNSMLGYIVEDEDPTRRFWPSSPSLGYMDYSDGWLMDTRGDTHYWSVWHSAKDFSAYRDVNPRFASEFGFQSFTSMNVIESFTTPADRNPTSPVMEAHQRNTGGNSRILETMTRYFRFPTGFENMVFLSQIQQGLAIKTAIEYWRSTKPRCMGTLYWQINDVYPVASWSSLDYGGQWKLLHYMARRFYNPINVVAVPDGDTILLKAINDTAEKAEIAVEVQAVDANGK
;
A
#
# COMPACT_ATOMS: atom_id res chain seq x y z
N ILE A 1 13.61 -2.13 14.29
CA ILE A 1 12.17 -1.85 14.35
C ILE A 1 11.57 -2.34 13.03
N SER A 2 10.48 -3.09 13.12
CA SER A 2 9.70 -3.49 11.92
C SER A 2 8.70 -2.39 11.56
N MET A 3 8.50 -2.17 10.26
CA MET A 3 7.57 -1.16 9.74
C MET A 3 6.25 -1.81 9.35
N PHE A 4 5.16 -1.31 9.92
CA PHE A 4 3.79 -1.77 9.67
C PHE A 4 2.95 -0.63 9.19
N GLY A 5 2.26 -0.81 8.07
CA GLY A 5 1.43 0.27 7.60
C GLY A 5 0.77 0.02 6.25
N ALA A 6 0.49 1.13 5.60
CA ALA A 6 -0.16 1.16 4.30
C ALA A 6 0.29 2.37 3.48
N ASN A 7 -0.13 2.38 2.22
CA ASN A 7 0.04 3.53 1.35
C ASN A 7 -1.09 4.53 1.58
N TRP A 8 -0.73 5.79 1.63
CA TRP A 8 -1.64 6.93 1.76
C TRP A 8 -1.83 7.61 0.41
N ILE A 9 -3.07 7.85 0.05
CA ILE A 9 -3.47 8.70 -1.08
C ILE A 9 -4.23 9.93 -0.54
N PRO A 10 -4.45 11.00 -1.32
CA PRO A 10 -5.22 12.15 -0.84
C PRO A 10 -6.56 11.73 -0.21
N ALA A 11 -6.96 12.40 0.86
CA ALA A 11 -8.18 12.03 1.61
C ALA A 11 -9.49 12.34 0.86
N ASP A 12 -9.43 13.16 -0.17
CA ASP A 12 -10.56 13.48 -1.07
C ASP A 12 -10.05 13.83 -2.46
N ALA A 13 -10.84 13.52 -3.49
CA ALA A 13 -10.57 13.93 -4.87
C ALA A 13 -10.66 15.46 -5.07
N ILE A 14 -11.32 16.16 -4.15
CA ILE A 14 -11.47 17.62 -4.16
C ILE A 14 -10.73 18.18 -2.92
N PRO A 15 -9.52 18.75 -3.08
CA PRO A 15 -8.67 19.15 -1.95
C PRO A 15 -9.36 20.09 -0.95
N SER A 16 -10.28 20.96 -1.41
CA SER A 16 -11.00 21.88 -0.54
C SER A 16 -11.98 21.23 0.44
N ARG A 17 -12.24 19.93 0.30
CA ARG A 17 -13.05 19.14 1.25
C ARG A 17 -12.22 18.48 2.36
N ILE A 18 -10.90 18.44 2.18
CA ILE A 18 -10.00 17.85 3.17
C ILE A 18 -9.92 18.78 4.37
N THR A 19 -10.27 18.26 5.54
CA THR A 19 -10.20 19.02 6.81
C THR A 19 -9.23 18.37 7.78
N PRO A 20 -8.67 19.12 8.75
CA PRO A 20 -7.85 18.55 9.80
C PRO A 20 -8.53 17.39 10.54
N ASP A 21 -9.82 17.47 10.82
CA ASP A 21 -10.57 16.44 11.52
C ASP A 21 -10.63 15.13 10.69
N THR A 22 -10.93 15.23 9.38
CA THR A 22 -10.93 14.06 8.48
C THR A 22 -9.56 13.38 8.44
N VAL A 23 -8.49 14.16 8.37
CA VAL A 23 -7.12 13.61 8.36
C VAL A 23 -6.79 12.97 9.71
N ARG A 24 -7.16 13.59 10.83
CA ARG A 24 -6.94 13.05 12.17
C ARG A 24 -7.64 11.70 12.34
N ASP A 25 -8.89 11.59 11.96
CA ASP A 25 -9.67 10.34 12.07
C ASP A 25 -9.01 9.18 11.29
N LEU A 26 -8.50 9.46 10.09
CA LEU A 26 -7.79 8.48 9.28
C LEU A 26 -6.45 8.05 9.92
N LEU A 27 -5.68 9.01 10.44
CA LEU A 27 -4.39 8.72 11.10
C LEU A 27 -4.58 8.01 12.45
N GLU A 28 -5.60 8.36 13.21
CA GLU A 28 -5.96 7.64 14.45
C GLU A 28 -6.42 6.21 14.15
N SER A 29 -7.14 6.01 13.06
CA SER A 29 -7.48 4.67 12.58
C SER A 29 -6.25 3.85 12.22
N ALA A 30 -5.24 4.44 11.58
CA ALA A 30 -3.97 3.79 11.32
C ALA A 30 -3.26 3.38 12.62
N ARG A 31 -3.16 4.30 13.58
CA ARG A 31 -2.56 4.03 14.89
C ARG A 31 -3.31 2.94 15.66
N ALA A 32 -4.64 2.96 15.62
CA ALA A 32 -5.49 2.00 16.34
C ALA A 32 -5.27 0.53 15.91
N VAL A 33 -4.67 0.30 14.75
CA VAL A 33 -4.31 -1.02 14.24
C VAL A 33 -2.80 -1.29 14.23
N ASN A 34 -2.05 -0.53 15.05
CA ASN A 34 -0.60 -0.66 15.24
C ASN A 34 0.26 -0.29 14.02
N MET A 35 -0.25 0.50 13.10
CA MET A 35 0.58 1.05 12.05
C MET A 35 1.55 2.07 12.63
N ASN A 36 2.81 1.98 12.23
CA ASN A 36 3.88 2.89 12.63
C ASN A 36 4.56 3.57 11.43
N MET A 37 4.09 3.28 10.21
CA MET A 37 4.56 3.92 8.99
C MET A 37 3.43 4.07 7.98
N LEU A 38 3.38 5.20 7.29
CA LEU A 38 2.59 5.41 6.09
C LEU A 38 3.50 5.85 4.95
N ARG A 39 3.16 5.45 3.73
CA ARG A 39 3.83 5.95 2.53
C ARG A 39 2.92 6.94 1.82
N ILE A 40 3.38 8.18 1.70
CA ILE A 40 2.73 9.17 0.83
C ILE A 40 3.12 8.83 -0.60
N TRP A 41 2.13 8.36 -1.37
CA TRP A 41 2.31 7.89 -2.72
C TRP A 41 2.56 9.02 -3.72
N GLY A 42 3.52 8.82 -4.62
CA GLY A 42 3.96 9.82 -5.60
C GLY A 42 2.93 10.22 -6.67
N GLY A 43 1.80 9.51 -6.78
CA GLY A 43 0.66 9.91 -7.61
C GLY A 43 -0.39 10.76 -6.87
N GLY A 44 -0.06 11.24 -5.67
CA GLY A 44 -0.93 12.04 -4.82
C GLY A 44 -0.55 13.53 -4.82
N GLN A 45 -0.38 14.06 -3.61
CA GLN A 45 -0.01 15.45 -3.37
C GLN A 45 0.88 15.55 -2.12
N TYR A 46 1.58 16.67 -1.97
CA TYR A 46 2.16 17.03 -0.68
C TYR A 46 1.03 17.42 0.26
N GLU A 47 0.96 16.74 1.39
CA GLU A 47 -0.09 17.00 2.36
C GLU A 47 0.13 18.36 3.07
N PRO A 48 -0.90 18.94 3.69
CA PRO A 48 -0.77 20.17 4.48
C PRO A 48 0.02 19.92 5.77
N ASP A 49 0.57 20.99 6.36
CA ASP A 49 1.46 20.91 7.52
C ASP A 49 0.85 20.15 8.70
N TYR A 50 -0.43 20.35 8.98
CA TYR A 50 -1.13 19.64 10.06
C TYR A 50 -1.11 18.11 9.91
N PHE A 51 -0.99 17.57 8.69
CA PHE A 51 -0.86 16.12 8.49
C PHE A 51 0.45 15.60 9.11
N TYR A 52 1.56 16.29 8.84
CA TYR A 52 2.87 15.90 9.35
C TYR A 52 2.98 16.14 10.85
N GLU A 53 2.42 17.25 11.35
CA GLU A 53 2.31 17.52 12.79
C GLU A 53 1.56 16.40 13.52
N MET A 54 0.45 15.94 12.96
CA MET A 54 -0.30 14.79 13.50
C MET A 54 0.50 13.49 13.44
N CYS A 55 1.26 13.24 12.38
CA CYS A 55 2.13 12.08 12.29
C CYS A 55 3.25 12.12 13.34
N ASP A 56 3.84 13.30 13.59
CA ASP A 56 4.81 13.51 14.68
C ASP A 56 4.18 13.20 16.04
N GLU A 57 2.98 13.72 16.31
CA GLU A 57 2.21 13.49 17.55
C GLU A 57 1.87 12.02 17.75
N LEU A 58 1.43 11.35 16.70
CA LEU A 58 0.95 9.97 16.74
C LEU A 58 2.07 8.92 16.67
N GLY A 59 3.31 9.34 16.37
CA GLY A 59 4.45 8.46 16.19
C GLY A 59 4.37 7.61 14.92
N ILE A 60 3.79 8.14 13.84
CA ILE A 60 3.68 7.50 12.53
C ILE A 60 4.80 8.00 11.64
N LEU A 61 5.70 7.13 11.23
CA LEU A 61 6.78 7.45 10.30
C LEU A 61 6.22 7.62 8.88
N ILE A 62 6.89 8.47 8.10
CA ILE A 62 6.51 8.76 6.71
C ILE A 62 7.61 8.30 5.76
N TRP A 63 7.27 7.41 4.85
CA TRP A 63 7.96 7.21 3.59
C TRP A 63 7.38 8.21 2.60
N HIS A 64 8.16 9.19 2.18
CA HIS A 64 7.63 10.28 1.36
C HIS A 64 8.13 10.17 -0.08
N ASP A 65 7.25 9.79 -1.02
CA ASP A 65 7.56 9.92 -2.45
C ASP A 65 7.49 11.40 -2.86
N PHE A 66 8.32 11.80 -3.81
CA PHE A 66 8.05 12.98 -4.61
C PHE A 66 6.95 12.69 -5.63
N MET A 67 6.28 13.73 -6.12
CA MET A 67 5.02 13.60 -6.87
C MET A 67 5.24 13.21 -8.33
N PHE A 68 5.87 12.05 -8.53
CA PHE A 68 6.07 11.38 -9.81
C PHE A 68 5.58 9.94 -9.72
N ALA A 69 4.81 9.46 -10.74
CA ALA A 69 4.26 8.11 -10.71
C ALA A 69 4.05 7.52 -12.11
N CYS A 70 4.44 6.26 -12.28
CA CYS A 70 4.03 5.33 -13.33
C CYS A 70 4.28 5.75 -14.79
N MET A 71 5.04 6.81 -15.06
CA MET A 71 5.30 7.32 -16.41
C MET A 71 6.64 8.05 -16.50
N SER A 72 7.14 8.22 -17.72
CA SER A 72 8.30 9.07 -17.97
C SER A 72 7.93 10.55 -17.92
N TYR A 73 8.78 11.34 -17.29
CA TYR A 73 8.65 12.79 -17.17
C TYR A 73 9.66 13.50 -18.06
N PRO A 74 9.42 14.76 -18.45
CA PRO A 74 10.41 15.59 -19.13
C PRO A 74 11.68 15.77 -18.29
N SER A 75 12.81 16.00 -18.97
CA SER A 75 14.05 16.40 -18.30
C SER A 75 14.77 17.53 -19.06
N ASP A 76 13.97 18.36 -19.74
CA ASP A 76 14.50 19.61 -20.31
C ASP A 76 14.78 20.65 -19.21
N ARG A 77 15.52 21.70 -19.59
CA ARG A 77 16.01 22.69 -18.64
C ARG A 77 14.87 23.42 -17.90
N ALA A 78 13.77 23.71 -18.59
CA ALA A 78 12.66 24.46 -17.98
C ALA A 78 11.95 23.59 -16.94
N PHE A 79 11.57 22.35 -17.31
CA PHE A 79 10.92 21.40 -16.40
C PHE A 79 11.80 21.12 -15.17
N LEU A 80 13.09 20.83 -15.38
CA LEU A 80 14.00 20.58 -14.25
C LEU A 80 14.17 21.79 -13.33
N ALA A 81 14.09 23.02 -13.84
CA ALA A 81 14.16 24.22 -13.02
C ALA A 81 12.91 24.37 -12.12
N ASP A 82 11.73 24.09 -12.66
CA ASP A 82 10.48 24.13 -11.90
C ASP A 82 10.46 23.02 -10.82
N VAL A 83 10.82 21.80 -11.20
CA VAL A 83 10.93 20.66 -10.25
C VAL A 83 11.95 20.96 -9.15
N ARG A 84 13.11 21.53 -9.48
CA ARG A 84 14.11 21.92 -8.48
C ARG A 84 13.53 22.88 -7.46
N THR A 85 12.76 23.87 -7.92
CA THR A 85 12.12 24.84 -7.04
C THR A 85 11.12 24.17 -6.12
N GLU A 86 10.24 23.33 -6.66
CA GLU A 86 9.24 22.57 -5.91
C GLU A 86 9.89 21.69 -4.85
N ILE A 87 10.83 20.82 -5.25
CA ILE A 87 11.45 19.85 -4.34
C ILE A 87 12.24 20.56 -3.23
N THR A 88 13.02 21.60 -3.58
CA THR A 88 13.75 22.39 -2.58
C THR A 88 12.81 23.00 -1.54
N GLN A 89 11.69 23.58 -1.98
CA GLN A 89 10.70 24.14 -1.08
C GLN A 89 10.05 23.08 -0.19
N GLN A 90 9.68 21.91 -0.76
CA GLN A 90 9.02 20.87 -0.01
C GLN A 90 9.96 20.18 0.99
N VAL A 91 11.21 19.90 0.61
CA VAL A 91 12.19 19.33 1.55
C VAL A 91 12.46 20.31 2.69
N ARG A 92 12.67 21.59 2.42
CA ARG A 92 12.85 22.62 3.47
C ARG A 92 11.64 22.72 4.38
N ARG A 93 10.42 22.68 3.81
CA ARG A 93 9.18 22.75 4.58
C ARG A 93 9.02 21.56 5.53
N LEU A 94 9.43 20.35 5.12
CA LEU A 94 9.09 19.11 5.80
C LEU A 94 10.26 18.48 6.57
N SER A 95 11.52 18.86 6.31
CA SER A 95 12.69 18.22 6.91
C SER A 95 12.78 18.35 8.43
N HIS A 96 12.06 19.30 9.05
CA HIS A 96 12.03 19.44 10.50
C HIS A 96 11.08 18.47 11.21
N HIS A 97 10.18 17.77 10.48
CA HIS A 97 9.28 16.79 11.06
C HIS A 97 10.01 15.49 11.41
N ALA A 98 9.87 15.04 12.65
CA ALA A 98 10.48 13.80 13.12
C ALA A 98 9.89 12.55 12.45
N SER A 99 8.66 12.64 11.97
CA SER A 99 7.95 11.58 11.25
C SER A 99 8.59 11.23 9.89
N ILE A 100 9.22 12.17 9.18
CA ILE A 100 9.84 11.88 7.89
C ILE A 100 10.98 10.89 8.06
N ALA A 101 10.82 9.68 7.57
CA ALA A 101 11.81 8.61 7.68
C ALA A 101 12.78 8.56 6.49
N LEU A 102 12.27 8.77 5.28
CA LEU A 102 13.05 8.81 4.05
C LEU A 102 12.32 9.58 2.95
N TRP A 103 13.08 10.03 1.96
CA TRP A 103 12.61 10.62 0.72
C TRP A 103 12.74 9.61 -0.42
N CYS A 104 11.70 9.45 -1.23
CA CYS A 104 11.70 8.57 -2.38
C CYS A 104 11.48 9.37 -3.67
N GLY A 105 12.28 9.09 -4.68
CA GLY A 105 12.26 9.85 -5.93
C GLY A 105 10.94 9.76 -6.68
N ASP A 106 10.31 8.58 -6.66
CA ASP A 106 9.07 8.36 -7.42
C ASP A 106 8.38 7.04 -7.07
N ASN A 107 7.16 6.89 -7.58
CA ASN A 107 6.44 5.61 -7.64
C ASN A 107 6.56 5.00 -9.04
N GLU A 108 7.18 3.83 -9.14
CA GLU A 108 7.16 2.95 -10.33
C GLU A 108 7.63 3.60 -11.65
N VAL A 109 8.35 4.72 -11.61
CA VAL A 109 8.87 5.32 -12.85
C VAL A 109 9.93 4.45 -13.48
N ILE A 110 10.78 3.76 -12.70
CA ILE A 110 11.71 2.75 -13.24
C ILE A 110 10.92 1.63 -13.94
N GLY A 111 9.84 1.12 -13.33
CA GLY A 111 8.97 0.12 -13.94
C GLY A 111 8.41 0.59 -15.28
N SER A 112 7.98 1.85 -15.37
CA SER A 112 7.42 2.43 -16.58
C SER A 112 8.39 2.42 -17.77
N LEU A 113 9.71 2.39 -17.52
CA LEU A 113 10.73 2.24 -18.57
C LEU A 113 10.60 0.89 -19.30
N HIS A 114 9.99 -0.10 -18.65
CA HIS A 114 9.82 -1.46 -19.15
C HIS A 114 8.39 -1.78 -19.59
N TRP A 115 7.40 -0.90 -19.39
CA TRP A 115 5.99 -1.20 -19.67
C TRP A 115 5.53 -0.75 -21.03
N TYR A 116 5.91 0.46 -21.46
CA TYR A 116 5.38 1.09 -22.65
C TYR A 116 6.16 0.71 -23.92
N PRO A 117 5.49 0.58 -25.07
CA PRO A 117 6.17 0.29 -26.34
C PRO A 117 7.25 1.32 -26.68
N GLU A 118 7.00 2.59 -26.40
CA GLU A 118 7.91 3.71 -26.68
C GLU A 118 9.18 3.63 -25.85
N THR A 119 9.06 3.30 -24.56
CA THR A 119 10.23 3.16 -23.67
C THR A 119 11.06 1.94 -24.04
N LYS A 120 10.41 0.82 -24.40
CA LYS A 120 11.05 -0.39 -24.88
C LYS A 120 11.79 -0.20 -26.21
N ALA A 121 11.27 0.67 -27.10
CA ALA A 121 11.89 0.95 -28.40
C ALA A 121 13.15 1.82 -28.32
N ALA A 122 13.32 2.59 -27.23
CA ALA A 122 14.46 3.48 -27.04
C ALA A 122 14.94 3.53 -25.57
N PRO A 123 15.30 2.38 -24.96
CA PRO A 123 15.53 2.28 -23.52
C PRO A 123 16.63 3.22 -23.02
N GLU A 124 17.76 3.33 -23.73
CA GLU A 124 18.87 4.20 -23.34
C GLU A 124 18.47 5.67 -23.24
N ARG A 125 17.62 6.13 -24.17
CA ARG A 125 17.10 7.50 -24.17
C ARG A 125 16.23 7.76 -22.93
N TYR A 126 15.34 6.83 -22.62
CA TYR A 126 14.42 6.99 -21.51
C TYR A 126 15.11 6.82 -20.15
N VAL A 127 16.08 5.91 -20.05
CA VAL A 127 16.92 5.78 -18.86
C VAL A 127 17.73 7.06 -18.63
N ALA A 128 18.39 7.61 -19.66
CA ALA A 128 19.14 8.85 -19.53
C ALA A 128 18.25 10.07 -19.20
N ASN A 129 17.01 10.06 -19.70
CA ASN A 129 16.01 11.07 -19.34
C ASN A 129 15.60 10.97 -17.88
N TYR A 130 15.28 9.76 -17.41
CA TYR A 130 14.95 9.46 -16.04
C TYR A 130 16.09 9.82 -15.08
N ASP A 131 17.31 9.40 -15.40
CA ASP A 131 18.49 9.62 -14.55
C ASP A 131 18.75 11.10 -14.29
N ARG A 132 18.60 11.97 -15.31
CA ARG A 132 18.75 13.43 -15.12
C ARG A 132 17.78 13.99 -14.08
N LEU A 133 16.53 13.55 -14.09
CA LEU A 133 15.53 13.97 -13.11
C LEU A 133 15.86 13.37 -11.74
N ASN A 134 16.01 12.06 -11.66
CA ASN A 134 16.16 11.33 -10.40
C ASN A 134 17.45 11.71 -9.67
N SER A 135 18.59 11.84 -10.39
CA SER A 135 19.84 12.32 -9.81
C SER A 135 19.72 13.73 -9.24
N MET A 136 18.98 14.63 -9.92
CA MET A 136 18.75 15.97 -9.41
C MET A 136 17.94 15.93 -8.10
N LEU A 137 16.91 15.07 -8.00
CA LEU A 137 16.16 14.89 -6.75
C LEU A 137 17.06 14.43 -5.61
N GLY A 138 17.91 13.44 -5.87
CA GLY A 138 18.88 12.95 -4.89
C GLY A 138 19.84 14.03 -4.39
N TYR A 139 20.41 14.83 -5.29
CA TYR A 139 21.28 15.95 -4.91
C TYR A 139 20.56 17.02 -4.08
N ILE A 140 19.30 17.32 -4.38
CA ILE A 140 18.53 18.27 -3.59
C ILE A 140 18.31 17.73 -2.17
N VAL A 141 17.97 16.46 -2.03
CA VAL A 141 17.79 15.85 -0.70
C VAL A 141 19.09 15.83 0.07
N GLU A 142 20.22 15.48 -0.58
CA GLU A 142 21.53 15.48 0.07
C GLU A 142 21.96 16.87 0.55
N ASP A 143 21.60 17.93 -0.19
CA ASP A 143 21.91 19.33 0.16
C ASP A 143 20.97 19.90 1.23
N GLU A 144 19.65 19.64 1.14
CA GLU A 144 18.63 20.26 1.98
C GLU A 144 18.26 19.43 3.23
N ASP A 145 18.43 18.11 3.18
CA ASP A 145 18.18 17.19 4.31
C ASP A 145 19.19 16.02 4.37
N PRO A 146 20.46 16.29 4.66
CA PRO A 146 21.52 15.28 4.69
C PRO A 146 21.32 14.22 5.78
N THR A 147 20.35 14.40 6.66
CA THR A 147 20.10 13.48 7.78
C THR A 147 19.23 12.28 7.38
N ARG A 148 18.52 12.39 6.26
CA ARG A 148 17.63 11.34 5.76
C ARG A 148 18.11 10.76 4.44
N ARG A 149 17.78 9.50 4.24
CA ARG A 149 18.15 8.79 3.02
C ARG A 149 17.23 9.18 1.87
N PHE A 150 17.83 9.41 0.70
CA PHE A 150 17.12 9.40 -0.56
C PHE A 150 17.07 7.96 -1.10
N TRP A 151 15.87 7.51 -1.51
CA TRP A 151 15.63 6.25 -2.20
C TRP A 151 15.19 6.55 -3.64
N PRO A 152 15.82 5.97 -4.69
CA PRO A 152 15.64 6.49 -6.05
C PRO A 152 14.23 6.30 -6.60
N SER A 153 13.60 5.16 -6.36
CA SER A 153 12.24 4.81 -6.82
C SER A 153 11.63 3.76 -5.93
N SER A 154 10.34 3.59 -5.94
CA SER A 154 9.65 2.47 -5.30
C SER A 154 8.77 1.75 -6.34
N PRO A 155 9.04 0.44 -6.65
CA PRO A 155 10.13 -0.36 -6.14
C PRO A 155 11.47 -0.03 -6.83
N SER A 156 12.58 -0.34 -6.14
CA SER A 156 13.91 -0.21 -6.70
C SER A 156 14.87 -1.24 -6.11
N LEU A 157 15.84 -1.66 -6.91
CA LEU A 157 16.95 -2.50 -6.46
C LEU A 157 18.13 -1.68 -5.90
N GLY A 158 18.03 -0.36 -5.97
CA GLY A 158 19.01 0.58 -5.45
C GLY A 158 19.44 1.63 -6.45
N TYR A 159 20.36 2.48 -6.02
CA TYR A 159 20.83 3.62 -6.80
C TYR A 159 21.54 3.15 -8.09
N MET A 160 21.24 3.82 -9.20
CA MET A 160 21.73 3.51 -10.55
C MET A 160 21.37 2.11 -11.07
N ASP A 161 20.38 1.45 -10.49
CA ASP A 161 19.82 0.23 -11.03
C ASP A 161 18.46 0.55 -11.68
N TYR A 162 18.43 0.49 -13.00
CA TYR A 162 17.25 0.80 -13.82
C TYR A 162 16.53 -0.45 -14.33
N SER A 163 16.87 -1.61 -13.78
CA SER A 163 16.17 -2.85 -14.09
C SER A 163 14.74 -2.86 -13.52
N ASP A 164 13.86 -3.62 -14.16
CA ASP A 164 12.50 -3.79 -13.66
C ASP A 164 12.50 -4.52 -12.33
N GLY A 165 12.27 -3.76 -11.25
CA GLY A 165 12.23 -4.28 -9.87
C GLY A 165 10.89 -4.90 -9.45
N TRP A 166 9.91 -4.97 -10.35
CA TRP A 166 8.53 -5.32 -10.09
C TRP A 166 8.29 -6.60 -9.29
N LEU A 167 9.04 -7.67 -9.55
CA LEU A 167 8.91 -8.95 -8.83
C LEU A 167 10.21 -9.34 -8.11
N MET A 168 11.15 -8.42 -8.01
CA MET A 168 12.46 -8.70 -7.42
C MET A 168 12.39 -8.59 -5.91
N ASP A 169 12.83 -9.62 -5.23
CA ASP A 169 12.88 -9.67 -3.77
C ASP A 169 14.30 -9.79 -3.19
N THR A 170 15.31 -9.72 -4.04
CA THR A 170 16.71 -9.94 -3.62
C THR A 170 17.27 -8.81 -2.79
N ARG A 171 16.92 -7.57 -3.13
CA ARG A 171 17.36 -6.32 -2.46
C ARG A 171 16.36 -5.20 -2.73
N GLY A 172 16.48 -4.11 -1.97
CA GLY A 172 15.58 -2.96 -2.09
C GLY A 172 14.19 -3.26 -1.55
N ASP A 173 13.19 -2.64 -2.15
CA ASP A 173 11.79 -2.82 -1.86
C ASP A 173 11.05 -3.49 -3.03
N THR A 174 9.88 -4.04 -2.74
CA THR A 174 9.14 -4.88 -3.69
C THR A 174 7.70 -4.42 -3.77
N HIS A 175 7.19 -4.28 -5.00
CA HIS A 175 5.77 -4.19 -5.31
C HIS A 175 5.28 -5.55 -5.82
N TYR A 176 4.40 -6.22 -5.07
CA TYR A 176 3.92 -7.54 -5.43
C TYR A 176 2.44 -7.54 -5.78
N TRP A 177 2.16 -7.46 -7.07
CA TRP A 177 0.81 -7.33 -7.61
C TRP A 177 0.26 -8.59 -8.30
N SER A 178 1.00 -9.70 -8.31
CA SER A 178 0.61 -10.91 -9.06
C SER A 178 -0.69 -11.52 -8.57
N VAL A 179 -1.00 -11.41 -7.28
CA VAL A 179 -2.28 -11.92 -6.75
C VAL A 179 -3.45 -11.11 -7.28
N TRP A 180 -3.32 -9.78 -7.36
CA TRP A 180 -4.37 -8.93 -7.91
C TRP A 180 -4.36 -8.89 -9.43
N HIS A 181 -3.26 -8.48 -10.06
CA HIS A 181 -3.22 -8.26 -11.51
C HIS A 181 -3.14 -9.53 -12.35
N SER A 182 -2.52 -10.60 -11.84
CA SER A 182 -2.36 -11.86 -12.58
C SER A 182 -3.28 -12.97 -12.06
N ALA A 183 -4.24 -12.62 -11.21
CA ALA A 183 -5.24 -13.54 -10.66
C ALA A 183 -4.64 -14.81 -10.03
N LYS A 184 -3.44 -14.71 -9.43
CA LYS A 184 -2.84 -15.82 -8.69
C LYS A 184 -3.59 -16.06 -7.38
N ASP A 185 -3.49 -17.28 -6.87
CA ASP A 185 -4.02 -17.63 -5.56
C ASP A 185 -3.30 -16.89 -4.43
N PHE A 186 -3.92 -16.75 -3.27
CA PHE A 186 -3.32 -16.06 -2.11
C PHE A 186 -2.03 -16.73 -1.64
N SER A 187 -1.88 -18.04 -1.87
CA SER A 187 -0.63 -18.76 -1.61
C SER A 187 0.58 -18.17 -2.34
N ALA A 188 0.38 -17.53 -3.48
CA ALA A 188 1.45 -16.92 -4.27
C ALA A 188 2.19 -15.78 -3.53
N TYR A 189 1.63 -15.21 -2.48
CA TYR A 189 2.38 -14.32 -1.59
C TYR A 189 3.56 -15.00 -0.90
N ARG A 190 3.58 -16.34 -0.84
CA ARG A 190 4.67 -17.14 -0.27
C ARG A 190 5.78 -17.45 -1.27
N ASP A 191 5.57 -17.17 -2.57
CA ASP A 191 6.56 -17.39 -3.62
C ASP A 191 7.66 -16.31 -3.62
N VAL A 192 7.45 -15.21 -2.90
CA VAL A 192 8.38 -14.09 -2.79
C VAL A 192 8.79 -13.83 -1.35
N ASN A 193 10.03 -13.41 -1.16
CA ASN A 193 10.60 -13.16 0.15
C ASN A 193 11.24 -11.76 0.22
N PRO A 194 10.43 -10.69 0.18
CA PRO A 194 10.91 -9.32 0.11
C PRO A 194 11.68 -8.91 1.37
N ARG A 195 12.59 -7.93 1.23
CA ARG A 195 13.18 -7.24 2.38
C ARG A 195 12.23 -6.19 2.95
N PHE A 196 11.48 -5.56 2.05
CA PHE A 196 10.44 -4.58 2.35
C PHE A 196 9.37 -4.67 1.25
N ALA A 197 8.13 -5.00 1.61
CA ALA A 197 7.00 -4.99 0.69
C ALA A 197 6.30 -3.63 0.78
N SER A 198 6.64 -2.72 -0.14
CA SER A 198 6.16 -1.34 -0.15
C SER A 198 4.81 -1.18 -0.85
N GLU A 199 4.46 -2.13 -1.75
CA GLU A 199 3.11 -2.25 -2.29
C GLU A 199 2.70 -3.69 -2.56
N PHE A 200 1.48 -4.01 -2.19
CA PHE A 200 0.70 -5.19 -2.53
C PHE A 200 -0.74 -4.92 -2.11
N GLY A 201 -1.71 -5.49 -2.80
CA GLY A 201 -3.09 -5.15 -2.50
C GLY A 201 -4.08 -6.16 -3.06
N PHE A 202 -5.31 -6.09 -2.56
CA PHE A 202 -6.46 -6.81 -3.06
C PHE A 202 -7.71 -5.96 -2.86
N GLN A 203 -8.64 -5.95 -3.83
CA GLN A 203 -9.84 -5.12 -3.72
C GLN A 203 -10.99 -5.81 -3.01
N SER A 204 -11.87 -4.98 -2.46
CA SER A 204 -13.24 -5.35 -2.09
C SER A 204 -14.21 -4.27 -2.52
N PHE A 205 -15.50 -4.60 -2.50
CA PHE A 205 -16.53 -3.56 -2.51
C PHE A 205 -16.46 -2.74 -1.22
N THR A 206 -16.84 -1.46 -1.33
CA THR A 206 -17.01 -0.59 -0.17
C THR A 206 -18.21 -1.04 0.67
N SER A 207 -18.32 -0.58 1.90
CA SER A 207 -19.39 -1.00 2.82
C SER A 207 -20.78 -0.56 2.35
N MET A 208 -21.81 -1.29 2.73
CA MET A 208 -23.18 -1.08 2.24
C MET A 208 -23.70 0.35 2.40
N ASN A 209 -23.46 0.96 3.56
CA ASN A 209 -23.86 2.34 3.81
C ASN A 209 -23.17 3.36 2.87
N VAL A 210 -21.94 3.08 2.43
CA VAL A 210 -21.25 3.90 1.41
C VAL A 210 -21.87 3.63 0.04
N ILE A 211 -22.15 2.36 -0.29
CA ILE A 211 -22.84 1.99 -1.55
C ILE A 211 -24.20 2.69 -1.63
N GLU A 212 -24.94 2.73 -0.54
CA GLU A 212 -26.26 3.37 -0.46
C GLU A 212 -26.21 4.88 -0.73
N SER A 213 -25.08 5.52 -0.48
CA SER A 213 -24.91 6.95 -0.74
C SER A 213 -24.88 7.33 -2.23
N PHE A 214 -24.58 6.37 -3.12
CA PHE A 214 -24.46 6.63 -4.56
C PHE A 214 -25.31 5.69 -5.45
N THR A 215 -26.07 4.76 -4.85
CA THR A 215 -26.91 3.78 -5.57
C THR A 215 -28.38 3.84 -5.17
N THR A 216 -29.25 3.51 -6.12
CA THR A 216 -30.61 3.08 -5.81
C THR A 216 -30.66 1.54 -5.66
N PRO A 217 -31.73 0.95 -5.12
CA PRO A 217 -31.86 -0.52 -5.06
C PRO A 217 -31.72 -1.21 -6.43
N ALA A 218 -32.10 -0.55 -7.52
CA ALA A 218 -31.97 -1.08 -8.88
C ALA A 218 -30.50 -1.15 -9.35
N ASP A 219 -29.62 -0.32 -8.80
CA ASP A 219 -28.20 -0.26 -9.15
C ASP A 219 -27.35 -1.29 -8.38
N ARG A 220 -27.93 -1.94 -7.34
CA ARG A 220 -27.21 -2.86 -6.45
C ARG A 220 -26.96 -4.21 -7.12
N ASN A 221 -26.18 -4.15 -8.17
CA ASN A 221 -25.65 -5.30 -8.91
C ASN A 221 -24.17 -5.02 -9.22
N PRO A 222 -23.25 -5.95 -8.96
CA PRO A 222 -21.80 -5.73 -9.13
C PRO A 222 -21.39 -5.32 -10.54
N THR A 223 -22.23 -5.63 -11.54
CA THR A 223 -22.00 -5.29 -12.96
C THR A 223 -22.89 -4.15 -13.47
N SER A 224 -23.61 -3.46 -12.60
CA SER A 224 -24.39 -2.30 -13.00
C SER A 224 -23.47 -1.15 -13.44
N PRO A 225 -23.91 -0.29 -14.37
CA PRO A 225 -23.11 0.86 -14.80
C PRO A 225 -22.68 1.77 -13.65
N VAL A 226 -23.54 1.93 -12.64
CA VAL A 226 -23.20 2.75 -11.46
C VAL A 226 -22.10 2.10 -10.63
N MET A 227 -22.18 0.79 -10.37
CA MET A 227 -21.14 0.07 -9.63
C MET A 227 -19.83 0.00 -10.41
N GLU A 228 -19.86 -0.11 -11.74
CA GLU A 228 -18.64 -0.06 -12.58
C GLU A 228 -18.04 1.36 -12.63
N ALA A 229 -18.83 2.41 -12.58
CA ALA A 229 -18.34 3.79 -12.45
C ALA A 229 -17.69 4.07 -11.11
N HIS A 230 -18.11 3.35 -10.06
CA HIS A 230 -17.53 3.38 -8.71
C HIS A 230 -16.55 2.21 -8.49
N GLN A 231 -15.72 1.91 -9.49
CA GLN A 231 -14.64 0.92 -9.44
C GLN A 231 -13.30 1.57 -9.82
N ARG A 232 -12.33 1.46 -8.92
CA ARG A 232 -11.01 2.10 -9.11
C ARG A 232 -10.14 1.45 -10.17
N ASN A 233 -10.41 0.20 -10.54
CA ASN A 233 -9.61 -0.57 -11.49
C ASN A 233 -10.50 -1.19 -12.57
N THR A 234 -10.21 -0.93 -13.84
CA THR A 234 -10.94 -1.53 -14.96
C THR A 234 -11.00 -3.05 -14.83
N GLY A 235 -12.21 -3.60 -14.86
CA GLY A 235 -12.45 -5.04 -14.66
C GLY A 235 -12.30 -5.52 -13.21
N GLY A 236 -12.16 -4.61 -12.24
CA GLY A 236 -11.98 -4.94 -10.84
C GLY A 236 -13.15 -5.69 -10.24
N ASN A 237 -14.40 -5.31 -10.59
CA ASN A 237 -15.58 -6.01 -10.10
C ASN A 237 -15.59 -7.48 -10.54
N SER A 238 -15.30 -7.75 -11.81
CA SER A 238 -15.20 -9.13 -12.33
C SER A 238 -14.10 -9.92 -11.62
N ARG A 239 -12.94 -9.30 -11.35
CA ARG A 239 -11.82 -9.95 -10.66
C ARG A 239 -12.16 -10.29 -9.21
N ILE A 240 -12.87 -9.42 -8.50
CA ILE A 240 -13.38 -9.69 -7.14
C ILE A 240 -14.29 -10.93 -7.17
N LEU A 241 -15.24 -10.99 -8.11
CA LEU A 241 -16.19 -12.09 -8.24
C LEU A 241 -15.52 -13.40 -8.65
N GLU A 242 -14.63 -13.36 -9.63
CA GLU A 242 -13.86 -14.54 -10.07
C GLU A 242 -13.07 -15.14 -8.91
N THR A 243 -12.33 -14.33 -8.17
CA THR A 243 -11.56 -14.81 -7.02
C THR A 243 -12.46 -15.37 -5.92
N MET A 244 -13.63 -14.75 -5.69
CA MET A 244 -14.61 -15.22 -4.71
C MET A 244 -15.05 -16.67 -4.96
N THR A 245 -15.21 -17.06 -6.22
CA THR A 245 -15.62 -18.42 -6.58
C THR A 245 -14.57 -19.49 -6.25
N ARG A 246 -13.31 -19.11 -6.04
CA ARG A 246 -12.23 -20.03 -5.67
C ARG A 246 -12.21 -20.35 -4.18
N TYR A 247 -12.62 -19.41 -3.35
CA TYR A 247 -12.46 -19.51 -1.88
C TYR A 247 -13.77 -19.72 -1.15
N PHE A 248 -14.89 -19.35 -1.78
CA PHE A 248 -16.20 -19.38 -1.13
C PHE A 248 -17.26 -20.02 -2.02
N ARG A 249 -18.30 -20.57 -1.38
CA ARG A 249 -19.57 -20.79 -2.08
C ARG A 249 -20.09 -19.42 -2.49
N PHE A 250 -20.47 -19.24 -3.77
CA PHE A 250 -20.97 -17.96 -4.27
C PHE A 250 -22.20 -17.50 -3.46
N PRO A 251 -22.19 -16.27 -2.93
CA PRO A 251 -23.21 -15.80 -2.03
C PRO A 251 -24.54 -15.53 -2.74
N THR A 252 -25.63 -15.66 -2.02
CA THR A 252 -26.95 -15.20 -2.44
C THR A 252 -27.20 -13.80 -1.90
N GLY A 253 -27.61 -12.88 -2.75
CA GLY A 253 -27.89 -11.49 -2.40
C GLY A 253 -26.65 -10.57 -2.43
N PHE A 254 -26.90 -9.32 -2.76
CA PHE A 254 -25.89 -8.31 -2.97
C PHE A 254 -25.09 -7.98 -1.70
N GLU A 255 -25.79 -7.83 -0.56
CA GLU A 255 -25.14 -7.52 0.72
C GLU A 255 -24.15 -8.61 1.16
N ASN A 256 -24.55 -9.88 1.02
CA ASN A 256 -23.67 -11.00 1.34
C ASN A 256 -22.44 -11.03 0.44
N MET A 257 -22.58 -10.67 -0.84
CA MET A 257 -21.49 -10.55 -1.76
C MET A 257 -20.52 -9.42 -1.36
N VAL A 258 -21.04 -8.25 -0.99
CA VAL A 258 -20.24 -7.14 -0.48
C VAL A 258 -19.45 -7.59 0.77
N PHE A 259 -20.13 -8.20 1.72
CA PHE A 259 -19.50 -8.71 2.94
C PHE A 259 -18.39 -9.74 2.68
N LEU A 260 -18.67 -10.74 1.83
CA LEU A 260 -17.67 -11.75 1.47
C LEU A 260 -16.48 -11.16 0.70
N SER A 261 -16.70 -10.12 -0.11
CA SER A 261 -15.60 -9.44 -0.80
C SER A 261 -14.62 -8.80 0.20
N GLN A 262 -15.12 -8.25 1.30
CA GLN A 262 -14.28 -7.68 2.35
C GLN A 262 -13.54 -8.75 3.16
N ILE A 263 -14.18 -9.91 3.43
CA ILE A 263 -13.49 -11.06 4.03
C ILE A 263 -12.36 -11.53 3.12
N GLN A 264 -12.63 -11.69 1.83
CA GLN A 264 -11.67 -12.10 0.81
C GLN A 264 -10.47 -11.15 0.76
N GLN A 265 -10.71 -9.85 0.71
CA GLN A 265 -9.65 -8.83 0.77
C GLN A 265 -8.80 -9.00 2.03
N GLY A 266 -9.44 -9.12 3.18
CA GLY A 266 -8.75 -9.29 4.46
C GLY A 266 -7.90 -10.55 4.51
N LEU A 267 -8.40 -11.68 3.98
CA LEU A 267 -7.66 -12.95 3.93
C LEU A 267 -6.45 -12.86 2.98
N ALA A 268 -6.58 -12.21 1.84
CA ALA A 268 -5.48 -11.99 0.90
C ALA A 268 -4.33 -11.24 1.58
N ILE A 269 -4.62 -10.08 2.16
CA ILE A 269 -3.62 -9.22 2.80
C ILE A 269 -3.05 -9.86 4.08
N LYS A 270 -3.90 -10.52 4.89
CA LYS A 270 -3.45 -11.30 6.05
C LYS A 270 -2.44 -12.36 5.64
N THR A 271 -2.69 -13.11 4.57
CA THR A 271 -1.79 -14.16 4.08
C THR A 271 -0.41 -13.60 3.75
N ALA A 272 -0.35 -12.46 3.06
CA ALA A 272 0.90 -11.78 2.74
C ALA A 272 1.65 -11.34 4.00
N ILE A 273 1.00 -10.54 4.84
CA ILE A 273 1.64 -9.90 5.98
C ILE A 273 2.11 -10.91 7.01
N GLU A 274 1.28 -11.88 7.37
CA GLU A 274 1.67 -12.91 8.35
C GLU A 274 2.85 -13.73 7.85
N TYR A 275 2.84 -14.13 6.57
CA TYR A 275 3.96 -14.86 6.00
C TYR A 275 5.25 -14.02 6.01
N TRP A 276 5.23 -12.80 5.46
CA TRP A 276 6.43 -11.98 5.37
C TRP A 276 6.96 -11.55 6.74
N ARG A 277 6.09 -11.22 7.70
CA ARG A 277 6.51 -10.99 9.09
C ARG A 277 7.19 -12.20 9.70
N SER A 278 6.76 -13.41 9.34
CA SER A 278 7.36 -14.67 9.82
C SER A 278 8.76 -14.93 9.26
N THR A 279 9.18 -14.22 8.22
CA THR A 279 10.52 -14.34 7.63
C THR A 279 11.55 -13.41 8.26
N LYS A 280 11.18 -12.67 9.29
CA LYS A 280 12.07 -11.79 10.05
C LYS A 280 13.36 -12.54 10.47
N PRO A 281 14.56 -11.93 10.33
CA PRO A 281 14.84 -10.52 10.01
C PRO A 281 14.92 -10.21 8.49
N ARG A 282 14.46 -11.09 7.62
CA ARG A 282 14.49 -10.85 6.16
C ARG A 282 13.53 -9.73 5.78
N CYS A 283 12.23 -9.88 6.03
CA CYS A 283 11.25 -8.84 5.78
C CYS A 283 11.08 -7.97 7.03
N MET A 284 11.40 -6.69 6.90
CA MET A 284 11.33 -5.74 8.01
C MET A 284 10.29 -4.64 7.78
N GLY A 285 9.48 -4.73 6.73
CA GLY A 285 8.41 -3.78 6.49
C GLY A 285 7.37 -4.26 5.49
N THR A 286 6.12 -3.89 5.75
CA THR A 286 4.97 -4.16 4.88
C THR A 286 4.05 -2.95 4.86
N LEU A 287 3.83 -2.37 3.68
CA LEU A 287 2.90 -1.26 3.45
C LEU A 287 1.90 -1.69 2.37
N TYR A 288 0.71 -2.11 2.77
CA TYR A 288 -0.27 -2.52 1.77
C TYR A 288 -0.88 -1.34 1.01
N TRP A 289 -1.25 -1.55 -0.21
CA TRP A 289 -2.02 -0.64 -1.03
C TRP A 289 -3.50 -0.92 -0.78
N GLN A 290 -4.28 -0.05 -0.16
CA GLN A 290 -4.01 1.26 0.39
C GLN A 290 -4.82 1.48 1.69
N ILE A 291 -4.59 2.57 2.44
CA ILE A 291 -5.35 2.80 3.67
C ILE A 291 -6.72 3.43 3.41
N ASN A 292 -6.81 4.45 2.53
CA ASN A 292 -7.98 5.31 2.34
C ASN A 292 -8.40 5.45 0.88
N ASP A 293 -9.52 6.11 0.63
CA ASP A 293 -10.08 6.41 -0.69
C ASP A 293 -10.31 7.91 -0.90
N VAL A 294 -10.32 8.34 -2.16
CA VAL A 294 -10.56 9.74 -2.57
C VAL A 294 -12.03 10.02 -2.92
N TYR A 295 -12.86 8.99 -3.12
CA TYR A 295 -14.29 9.06 -3.39
C TYR A 295 -14.95 7.72 -3.07
N PRO A 296 -16.30 7.62 -2.96
CA PRO A 296 -16.98 6.35 -2.72
C PRO A 296 -16.69 5.35 -3.85
N VAL A 297 -16.01 4.24 -3.55
CA VAL A 297 -15.48 3.36 -4.61
C VAL A 297 -15.15 1.97 -4.10
N ALA A 298 -15.30 0.95 -4.95
CA ALA A 298 -14.65 -0.35 -4.75
C ALA A 298 -13.15 -0.22 -5.05
N SER A 299 -12.31 -0.58 -4.07
CA SER A 299 -10.88 -0.35 -4.12
C SER A 299 -10.10 -1.31 -3.23
N TRP A 300 -8.79 -1.09 -3.14
CA TRP A 300 -7.87 -1.80 -2.25
C TRP A 300 -7.84 -1.23 -0.83
N SER A 301 -8.56 -0.16 -0.56
CA SER A 301 -8.51 0.52 0.74
C SER A 301 -8.98 -0.37 1.89
N SER A 302 -8.44 -0.11 3.09
CA SER A 302 -8.91 -0.70 4.34
C SER A 302 -9.92 0.18 5.07
N LEU A 303 -9.92 1.47 4.78
CA LEU A 303 -10.92 2.44 5.22
C LEU A 303 -11.75 2.87 4.01
N ASP A 304 -13.07 2.82 4.14
CA ASP A 304 -13.97 3.36 3.14
C ASP A 304 -13.81 4.88 3.01
N TYR A 305 -14.25 5.44 1.89
CA TYR A 305 -14.41 6.89 1.78
C TYR A 305 -15.29 7.42 2.93
N GLY A 306 -14.75 8.38 3.71
CA GLY A 306 -15.36 8.83 4.96
C GLY A 306 -14.81 8.15 6.22
N GLY A 307 -13.79 7.28 6.09
CA GLY A 307 -13.01 6.75 7.21
C GLY A 307 -13.60 5.53 7.93
N GLN A 308 -14.67 4.92 7.42
CA GLN A 308 -15.23 3.73 8.04
C GLN A 308 -14.33 2.51 7.81
N TRP A 309 -14.23 1.67 8.84
CA TRP A 309 -13.39 0.48 8.79
C TRP A 309 -14.04 -0.64 7.99
N LYS A 310 -13.39 -1.06 6.92
CA LYS A 310 -13.68 -2.32 6.23
C LYS A 310 -13.12 -3.49 7.06
N LEU A 311 -13.53 -4.73 6.74
CA LEU A 311 -13.05 -5.92 7.48
C LEU A 311 -11.53 -6.07 7.44
N LEU A 312 -10.87 -5.66 6.36
CA LEU A 312 -9.41 -5.62 6.28
C LEU A 312 -8.80 -4.81 7.44
N HIS A 313 -9.38 -3.66 7.78
CA HIS A 313 -8.82 -2.80 8.84
C HIS A 313 -8.94 -3.44 10.23
N TYR A 314 -10.07 -4.13 10.52
CA TYR A 314 -10.19 -4.93 11.73
C TYR A 314 -9.19 -6.11 11.78
N MET A 315 -8.93 -6.75 10.64
CA MET A 315 -7.91 -7.81 10.54
C MET A 315 -6.50 -7.23 10.72
N ALA A 316 -6.24 -6.00 10.24
CA ALA A 316 -4.96 -5.31 10.42
C ALA A 316 -4.57 -5.18 11.89
N ARG A 317 -5.51 -4.89 12.76
CA ARG A 317 -5.28 -4.84 14.21
C ARG A 317 -4.68 -6.13 14.76
N ARG A 318 -5.00 -7.27 14.15
CA ARG A 318 -4.49 -8.60 14.55
C ARG A 318 -3.16 -8.90 13.90
N PHE A 319 -3.08 -8.82 12.57
CA PHE A 319 -1.84 -9.18 11.88
C PHE A 319 -0.71 -8.15 12.09
N TYR A 320 -1.01 -6.93 12.53
CA TYR A 320 -0.03 -5.92 12.98
C TYR A 320 0.14 -5.86 14.50
N ASN A 321 -0.42 -6.81 15.25
CA ASN A 321 -0.10 -6.90 16.68
C ASN A 321 1.42 -7.10 16.84
N PRO A 322 2.11 -6.29 17.67
CA PRO A 322 3.55 -6.41 17.90
C PRO A 322 3.99 -7.79 18.39
N ILE A 323 3.17 -8.44 19.19
CA ILE A 323 3.39 -9.82 19.62
C ILE A 323 2.33 -10.70 18.95
N ASN A 324 2.77 -11.64 18.13
CA ASN A 324 1.85 -12.48 17.35
C ASN A 324 2.40 -13.89 17.20
N VAL A 325 1.50 -14.85 16.94
CA VAL A 325 1.84 -16.19 16.49
C VAL A 325 1.14 -16.44 15.17
N VAL A 326 1.92 -16.76 14.14
CA VAL A 326 1.39 -17.01 12.81
C VAL A 326 1.54 -18.46 12.43
N ALA A 327 0.54 -19.01 11.75
CA ALA A 327 0.52 -20.35 11.23
C ALA A 327 0.95 -20.34 9.75
N VAL A 328 2.07 -20.96 9.44
CA VAL A 328 2.64 -21.00 8.10
C VAL A 328 2.59 -22.46 7.60
N PRO A 329 1.90 -22.74 6.48
CA PRO A 329 1.95 -24.06 5.86
C PRO A 329 3.37 -24.44 5.44
N ASP A 330 3.77 -25.70 5.70
CA ASP A 330 5.05 -26.28 5.33
C ASP A 330 4.84 -27.75 4.93
N GLY A 331 4.61 -27.99 3.65
CA GLY A 331 4.19 -29.30 3.15
C GLY A 331 2.90 -29.75 3.83
N ASP A 332 2.95 -30.94 4.47
CA ASP A 332 1.84 -31.55 5.21
C ASP A 332 1.75 -31.06 6.68
N THR A 333 2.56 -30.11 7.06
CA THR A 333 2.61 -29.57 8.42
C THR A 333 2.28 -28.09 8.48
N ILE A 334 2.04 -27.59 9.68
CA ILE A 334 1.86 -26.18 9.96
C ILE A 334 2.92 -25.74 10.96
N LEU A 335 3.76 -24.81 10.55
CA LEU A 335 4.73 -24.17 11.44
C LEU A 335 4.06 -23.03 12.19
N LEU A 336 4.13 -23.06 13.51
CA LEU A 336 3.74 -21.92 14.35
C LEU A 336 4.98 -21.07 14.61
N LYS A 337 4.96 -19.84 14.13
CA LYS A 337 6.07 -18.90 14.29
C LYS A 337 5.65 -17.76 15.22
N ALA A 338 6.32 -17.65 16.36
CA ALA A 338 6.16 -16.55 17.27
C ALA A 338 6.95 -15.32 16.75
N ILE A 339 6.31 -14.18 16.78
CA ILE A 339 6.87 -12.89 16.35
C ILE A 339 6.81 -11.93 17.55
N ASN A 340 7.92 -11.28 17.84
CA ASN A 340 7.98 -10.21 18.80
C ASN A 340 8.69 -9.00 18.17
N ASP A 341 7.94 -7.92 17.97
CA ASP A 341 8.42 -6.65 17.45
C ASP A 341 8.60 -5.59 18.53
N THR A 342 8.45 -5.96 19.81
CA THR A 342 8.78 -5.11 20.95
C THR A 342 10.27 -5.18 21.28
N ALA A 343 10.75 -4.26 22.12
CA ALA A 343 12.11 -4.28 22.65
C ALA A 343 12.29 -5.24 23.84
N GLU A 344 11.20 -5.77 24.38
CA GLU A 344 11.20 -6.58 25.60
C GLU A 344 10.98 -8.06 25.30
N LYS A 345 11.43 -8.93 26.20
CA LYS A 345 11.10 -10.34 26.14
C LYS A 345 9.62 -10.56 26.46
N ALA A 346 8.98 -11.42 25.69
CA ALA A 346 7.61 -11.83 25.94
C ALA A 346 7.52 -13.35 26.12
N GLU A 347 6.76 -13.79 27.11
CA GLU A 347 6.35 -15.18 27.25
C GLU A 347 5.03 -15.38 26.53
N ILE A 348 4.96 -16.37 25.64
CA ILE A 348 3.79 -16.66 24.81
C ILE A 348 3.36 -18.10 25.11
N ALA A 349 2.12 -18.28 25.56
CA ALA A 349 1.47 -19.57 25.59
C ALA A 349 0.62 -19.75 24.32
N VAL A 350 0.80 -20.88 23.65
CA VAL A 350 0.05 -21.21 22.43
C VAL A 350 -0.75 -22.47 22.69
N GLU A 351 -2.08 -22.36 22.60
CA GLU A 351 -2.98 -23.49 22.61
C GLU A 351 -3.40 -23.80 21.17
N VAL A 352 -3.24 -25.05 20.77
CA VAL A 352 -3.61 -25.52 19.43
C VAL A 352 -4.72 -26.54 19.57
N GLN A 353 -5.84 -26.30 18.88
CA GLN A 353 -6.98 -27.19 18.86
C GLN A 353 -7.26 -27.62 17.42
N ALA A 354 -7.42 -28.93 17.21
CA ALA A 354 -7.95 -29.44 15.96
C ALA A 354 -9.48 -29.51 16.07
N VAL A 355 -10.16 -28.85 15.18
CA VAL A 355 -11.62 -28.84 15.13
C VAL A 355 -12.10 -29.27 13.74
N ASP A 356 -13.24 -29.93 13.68
CA ASP A 356 -13.91 -30.23 12.41
C ASP A 356 -14.56 -29.00 11.77
N ALA A 357 -15.18 -29.18 10.60
CA ALA A 357 -15.86 -28.10 9.89
C ALA A 357 -17.08 -27.50 10.65
N ASN A 358 -17.53 -28.14 11.72
CA ASN A 358 -18.59 -27.67 12.60
C ASN A 358 -18.06 -27.04 13.90
N GLY A 359 -16.74 -26.94 14.05
CA GLY A 359 -16.10 -26.35 15.21
C GLY A 359 -16.05 -27.27 16.44
N LYS A 360 -16.15 -28.58 16.24
CA LYS A 360 -16.10 -29.60 17.31
C LYS A 360 -14.74 -30.28 17.35
#